data_29e462f2efecf021d9cc2a7415635c6c
#
_entry.id   29e462f2efecf021d9cc2a7415635c6c
#
_cell.length_a   1.000
_cell.length_b   1.000
_cell.length_c   1.000
_cell.angle_alpha   90.00
_cell.angle_beta   90.00
_cell.angle_gamma   90.00
#
_symmetry.space_group_name_H-M   'P 1'
#
loop_
_entity.id
_entity.type
_entity.pdbx_description
1 polymer ?
#
loop_
_entity_poly.entity_id
_entity_poly.type
_entity_poly.pdbx_seq_one_letter_code
_entity_poly.pdbx_strand_id
1 'polypeptide(L)'
;SLLSAAGILKGIIAVLIATDVLIKESDNYLVLNAMADSLFYFLPMLLAYASAKKFGANPFTAVVIAGIFLYPSLNHILESGQTVEFFHIPLKGVTYHSSVIPIILASALLTFVEKFLNKIFPDMVKGFLTPLLCIIFVGFVTLFLFGPIGMVIGDFLANIYEYIYKF
;
A
#
# COMPACT_ATOMS: atom_id res chain seq x y z
N SER A 1 -2.94 19.54 -6.59
CA SER A 1 -2.38 18.20 -6.44
C SER A 1 -3.38 17.14 -6.88
N LEU A 2 -2.89 15.92 -7.07
CA LEU A 2 -3.74 14.79 -7.48
C LEU A 2 -4.78 14.44 -6.42
N LEU A 3 -4.44 14.54 -5.14
CA LEU A 3 -5.37 14.27 -4.06
C LEU A 3 -6.55 15.24 -4.09
N SER A 4 -6.28 16.51 -4.31
CA SER A 4 -7.33 17.51 -4.41
C SER A 4 -8.24 17.26 -5.60
N ALA A 5 -7.66 16.92 -6.76
CA ALA A 5 -8.42 16.62 -7.96
C ALA A 5 -9.33 15.40 -7.76
N ALA A 6 -8.81 14.33 -7.19
CA ALA A 6 -9.59 13.13 -6.92
C ALA A 6 -10.73 13.41 -5.92
N GLY A 7 -10.44 14.20 -4.89
CA GLY A 7 -11.45 14.60 -3.91
C GLY A 7 -12.57 15.44 -4.52
N ILE A 8 -12.22 16.38 -5.39
CA ILE A 8 -13.19 17.20 -6.09
C ILE A 8 -14.08 16.33 -6.99
N LEU A 9 -13.48 15.39 -7.73
CA LEU A 9 -14.24 14.50 -8.60
C LEU A 9 -15.20 13.63 -7.78
N LYS A 10 -14.78 13.10 -6.63
CA LYS A 10 -15.68 12.37 -5.73
C LYS A 10 -16.83 13.24 -5.24
N GLY A 11 -16.55 14.50 -4.92
CA GLY A 11 -17.58 15.44 -4.51
C GLY A 11 -18.60 15.71 -5.61
N ILE A 12 -18.14 15.87 -6.85
CA ILE A 12 -19.03 16.05 -8.00
C ILE A 12 -19.92 14.82 -8.19
N ILE A 13 -19.36 13.62 -8.10
CA ILE A 13 -20.12 12.37 -8.21
C ILE A 13 -21.20 12.31 -7.12
N ALA A 14 -20.87 12.67 -5.89
CA ALA A 14 -21.83 12.68 -4.79
C ALA A 14 -22.98 13.63 -5.03
N VAL A 15 -22.71 14.82 -5.58
CA VAL A 15 -23.74 15.79 -5.93
C VAL A 15 -24.65 15.25 -7.04
N LEU A 16 -24.08 14.60 -8.07
CA LEU A 16 -24.85 14.03 -9.17
C LEU A 16 -25.77 12.91 -8.69
N ILE A 17 -25.34 12.12 -7.73
CA ILE A 17 -26.15 11.07 -7.12
C ILE A 17 -27.29 11.70 -6.31
N ALA A 18 -26.97 12.71 -5.51
CA ALA A 18 -27.95 13.38 -4.65
C ALA A 18 -29.06 14.09 -5.45
N THR A 19 -28.75 14.56 -6.67
CA THR A 19 -29.72 15.23 -7.54
C THR A 19 -30.37 14.27 -8.54
N ASP A 20 -30.16 12.96 -8.41
CA ASP A 20 -30.73 11.92 -9.28
C ASP A 20 -30.31 12.01 -10.75
N VAL A 21 -29.30 12.83 -11.07
CA VAL A 21 -28.72 12.88 -12.41
C VAL A 21 -27.92 11.61 -12.71
N LEU A 22 -27.25 11.05 -11.68
CA LEU A 22 -26.43 9.85 -11.80
C LEU A 22 -27.02 8.76 -10.91
N ILE A 23 -27.21 7.58 -11.49
CA ILE A 23 -27.71 6.41 -10.76
C ILE A 23 -26.51 5.59 -10.28
N LYS A 24 -26.48 5.28 -8.98
CA LYS A 24 -25.36 4.59 -8.33
C LYS A 24 -25.08 3.20 -8.92
N GLU A 25 -26.10 2.55 -9.49
CA GLU A 25 -25.96 1.22 -10.08
C GLU A 25 -25.65 1.25 -11.58
N SER A 26 -25.53 2.43 -12.17
CA SER A 26 -25.30 2.57 -13.60
C SER A 26 -23.82 2.36 -13.97
N ASP A 27 -23.61 2.01 -15.24
CA ASP A 27 -22.24 1.90 -15.79
C ASP A 27 -21.51 3.23 -15.74
N ASN A 28 -22.22 4.34 -15.94
CA ASN A 28 -21.64 5.67 -15.87
C ASN A 28 -21.07 5.95 -14.49
N TYR A 29 -21.79 5.57 -13.43
CA TYR A 29 -21.29 5.70 -12.06
C TYR A 29 -20.05 4.82 -11.86
N LEU A 30 -20.06 3.59 -12.35
CA LEU A 30 -18.94 2.65 -12.21
C LEU A 30 -17.66 3.26 -12.78
N VAL A 31 -17.73 3.82 -13.99
CA VAL A 31 -16.55 4.41 -14.65
C VAL A 31 -16.09 5.67 -13.93
N LEU A 32 -17.00 6.56 -13.60
CA LEU A 32 -16.66 7.82 -12.92
C LEU A 32 -16.08 7.55 -11.54
N ASN A 33 -16.67 6.62 -10.80
CA ASN A 33 -16.15 6.26 -9.48
C ASN A 33 -14.77 5.64 -9.56
N ALA A 34 -14.51 4.82 -10.59
CA ALA A 34 -13.18 4.27 -10.81
C ALA A 34 -12.15 5.37 -11.06
N MET A 35 -12.51 6.37 -11.86
CA MET A 35 -11.61 7.51 -12.12
C MET A 35 -11.28 8.27 -10.85
N ALA A 36 -12.28 8.49 -9.98
CA ALA A 36 -12.10 9.24 -8.75
C ALA A 36 -11.37 8.43 -7.68
N ASP A 37 -11.64 7.14 -7.60
CA ASP A 37 -11.16 6.29 -6.52
C ASP A 37 -9.80 5.66 -6.80
N SER A 38 -9.35 5.65 -8.06
CA SER A 38 -8.10 4.99 -8.44
C SER A 38 -6.89 5.53 -7.70
N LEU A 39 -6.82 6.85 -7.50
CA LEU A 39 -5.71 7.44 -6.75
C LEU A 39 -5.66 6.91 -5.32
N PHE A 40 -6.81 6.87 -4.65
CA PHE A 40 -6.89 6.39 -3.28
C PHE A 40 -6.62 4.90 -3.18
N TYR A 41 -7.09 4.12 -4.17
CA TYR A 41 -6.84 2.68 -4.21
C TYR A 41 -5.36 2.37 -4.37
N PHE A 42 -4.66 3.10 -5.26
CA PHE A 42 -3.25 2.88 -5.53
C PHE A 42 -2.33 3.79 -4.72
N LEU A 43 -2.89 4.50 -3.73
CA LEU A 43 -2.09 5.40 -2.88
C LEU A 43 -0.88 4.71 -2.25
N PRO A 44 -0.97 3.45 -1.76
CA PRO A 44 0.20 2.75 -1.23
C PRO A 44 1.35 2.65 -2.22
N MET A 45 1.05 2.41 -3.51
CA MET A 45 2.07 2.32 -4.54
C MET A 45 2.73 3.68 -4.80
N LEU A 46 1.94 4.75 -4.83
CA LEU A 46 2.45 6.11 -5.00
C LEU A 46 3.32 6.52 -3.81
N LEU A 47 2.89 6.16 -2.61
CA LEU A 47 3.64 6.44 -1.39
C LEU A 47 4.97 5.68 -1.39
N ALA A 48 4.98 4.43 -1.83
CA ALA A 48 6.19 3.63 -1.94
C ALA A 48 7.18 4.26 -2.90
N TYR A 49 6.71 4.73 -4.04
CA TYR A 49 7.54 5.41 -5.02
C TYR A 49 8.19 6.65 -4.42
N ALA A 50 7.38 7.50 -3.80
CA ALA A 50 7.86 8.75 -3.21
C ALA A 50 8.85 8.49 -2.06
N SER A 51 8.54 7.54 -1.19
CA SER A 51 9.39 7.19 -0.04
C SER A 51 10.73 6.61 -0.48
N ALA A 52 10.70 5.70 -1.45
CA ALA A 52 11.93 5.09 -1.98
C ALA A 52 12.82 6.12 -2.65
N LYS A 53 12.23 7.02 -3.42
CA LYS A 53 12.97 8.09 -4.08
C LYS A 53 13.63 9.00 -3.05
N LYS A 54 12.95 9.31 -1.96
CA LYS A 54 13.48 10.15 -0.90
C LYS A 54 14.60 9.44 -0.14
N PHE A 55 14.47 8.14 0.12
CA PHE A 55 15.48 7.37 0.86
C PHE A 55 16.66 6.92 -0.01
N GLY A 56 16.54 7.03 -1.34
CA GLY A 56 17.61 6.62 -2.25
C GLY A 56 17.53 5.18 -2.73
N ALA A 57 16.39 4.51 -2.53
CA ALA A 57 16.17 3.16 -3.04
C ALA A 57 15.58 3.22 -4.46
N ASN A 58 15.52 2.06 -5.13
CA ASN A 58 14.90 1.96 -6.45
C ASN A 58 13.38 2.12 -6.31
N PRO A 59 12.78 3.19 -6.87
CA PRO A 59 11.35 3.43 -6.71
C PRO A 59 10.48 2.33 -7.32
N PHE A 60 10.91 1.73 -8.43
CA PHE A 60 10.12 0.69 -9.10
C PHE A 60 10.04 -0.58 -8.26
N THR A 61 11.15 -0.96 -7.62
CA THR A 61 11.15 -2.10 -6.69
C THR A 61 10.21 -1.84 -5.52
N ALA A 62 10.22 -0.64 -4.98
CA ALA A 62 9.33 -0.26 -3.89
C ALA A 62 7.85 -0.33 -4.31
N VAL A 63 7.51 0.10 -5.52
CA VAL A 63 6.15 0.00 -6.06
C VAL A 63 5.70 -1.45 -6.16
N VAL A 64 6.57 -2.36 -6.61
CA VAL A 64 6.25 -3.78 -6.68
C VAL A 64 5.97 -4.35 -5.29
N ILE A 65 6.79 -3.99 -4.30
CA ILE A 65 6.59 -4.43 -2.92
C ILE A 65 5.24 -3.92 -2.37
N ALA A 66 4.92 -2.66 -2.61
CA ALA A 66 3.62 -2.11 -2.21
C ALA A 66 2.46 -2.81 -2.92
N GLY A 67 2.69 -3.21 -4.17
CA GLY A 67 1.70 -3.93 -4.96
C GLY A 67 1.32 -5.29 -4.36
N ILE A 68 2.18 -5.88 -3.54
CA ILE A 68 1.86 -7.14 -2.86
C ILE A 68 0.62 -6.96 -1.98
N PHE A 69 0.50 -5.83 -1.27
CA PHE A 69 -0.67 -5.53 -0.44
C PHE A 69 -1.94 -5.36 -1.25
N LEU A 70 -1.81 -4.88 -2.49
CA LEU A 70 -2.96 -4.60 -3.36
C LEU A 70 -3.27 -5.74 -4.31
N TYR A 71 -2.44 -6.79 -4.33
CA TYR A 71 -2.66 -7.90 -5.25
C TYR A 71 -4.01 -8.55 -4.99
N PRO A 72 -4.90 -8.64 -6.00
CA PRO A 72 -6.30 -8.99 -5.76
C PRO A 72 -6.51 -10.31 -5.03
N SER A 73 -5.78 -11.37 -5.41
CA SER A 73 -5.95 -12.68 -4.79
C SER A 73 -5.58 -12.67 -3.32
N LEU A 74 -4.45 -12.06 -2.97
CA LEU A 74 -3.97 -11.99 -1.59
C LEU A 74 -4.85 -11.05 -0.76
N ASN A 75 -5.15 -9.88 -1.31
CA ASN A 75 -5.93 -8.85 -0.63
C ASN A 75 -7.35 -9.35 -0.31
N HIS A 76 -7.97 -10.06 -1.26
CA HIS A 76 -9.31 -10.61 -1.06
C HIS A 76 -9.33 -11.64 0.08
N ILE A 77 -8.35 -12.53 0.14
CA ILE A 77 -8.25 -13.52 1.20
C ILE A 77 -8.03 -12.86 2.56
N LEU A 78 -7.13 -11.87 2.61
CA LEU A 78 -6.84 -11.17 3.86
C LEU A 78 -8.02 -10.35 4.36
N GLU A 79 -8.77 -9.70 3.48
CA GLU A 79 -9.96 -8.94 3.84
C GLU A 79 -11.09 -9.84 4.34
N SER A 80 -11.17 -11.08 3.85
CA SER A 80 -12.19 -12.03 4.30
C SER A 80 -11.95 -12.57 5.70
N GLY A 81 -10.83 -12.20 6.34
CA GLY A 81 -10.47 -12.66 7.67
C GLY A 81 -9.82 -14.04 7.72
N GLN A 82 -9.57 -14.64 6.56
CA GLN A 82 -8.88 -15.92 6.49
C GLN A 82 -7.38 -15.73 6.72
N THR A 83 -6.77 -16.72 7.39
CA THR A 83 -5.34 -16.72 7.64
C THR A 83 -4.63 -17.43 6.50
N VAL A 84 -3.62 -16.78 5.92
CA VAL A 84 -2.76 -17.37 4.88
C VAL A 84 -1.46 -17.81 5.55
N GLU A 85 -1.06 -19.06 5.32
CA GLU A 85 0.20 -19.57 5.83
C GLU A 85 1.25 -19.57 4.73
N PHE A 86 2.42 -19.01 5.06
CA PHE A 86 3.58 -19.02 4.19
C PHE A 86 4.69 -19.79 4.91
N PHE A 87 5.02 -20.98 4.39
CA PHE A 87 5.98 -21.90 5.03
C PHE A 87 5.65 -22.12 6.51
N HIS A 88 4.38 -22.36 6.82
CA HIS A 88 3.84 -22.60 8.16
C HIS A 88 3.85 -21.37 9.08
N ILE A 89 4.14 -20.19 8.53
CA ILE A 89 4.07 -18.92 9.27
C ILE A 89 2.73 -18.26 8.94
N PRO A 90 1.85 -18.01 9.93
CA PRO A 90 0.55 -17.39 9.65
C PRO A 90 0.71 -15.93 9.27
N LEU A 91 0.02 -15.53 8.21
CA LEU A 91 -0.04 -14.15 7.74
C LEU A 91 -1.37 -13.52 8.13
N LYS A 92 -1.31 -12.47 8.92
CA LYS A 92 -2.51 -11.73 9.34
C LYS A 92 -2.87 -10.66 8.31
N GLY A 93 -4.17 -10.45 8.12
CA GLY A 93 -4.65 -9.42 7.22
C GLY A 93 -4.32 -8.02 7.72
N VAL A 94 -3.94 -7.16 6.78
CA VAL A 94 -3.67 -5.75 7.04
C VAL A 94 -4.70 -4.93 6.29
N THR A 95 -5.41 -4.04 7.00
CA THR A 95 -6.40 -3.19 6.36
C THR A 95 -5.72 -2.09 5.55
N TYR A 96 -6.47 -1.56 4.57
CA TYR A 96 -5.98 -0.52 3.67
C TYR A 96 -5.44 0.70 4.44
N HIS A 97 -6.12 1.11 5.50
CA HIS A 97 -5.72 2.28 6.30
C HIS A 97 -4.39 2.10 7.00
N SER A 98 -4.03 0.87 7.32
CA SER A 98 -2.81 0.55 8.07
C SER A 98 -1.60 0.33 7.18
N SER A 99 -1.76 0.39 5.85
CA SER A 99 -0.68 0.08 4.91
C SER A 99 0.33 1.21 4.75
N VAL A 100 0.00 2.43 5.18
CA VAL A 100 0.89 3.60 5.03
C VAL A 100 2.20 3.40 5.80
N ILE A 101 2.11 3.03 7.07
CA ILE A 101 3.29 2.81 7.92
C ILE A 101 4.13 1.63 7.44
N PRO A 102 3.55 0.45 7.15
CA PRO A 102 4.34 -0.66 6.60
C PRO A 102 5.08 -0.32 5.32
N ILE A 103 4.48 0.47 4.44
CA ILE A 103 5.10 0.83 3.17
C ILE A 103 6.28 1.75 3.37
N ILE A 104 6.19 2.73 4.27
CA ILE A 104 7.31 3.61 4.61
C ILE A 104 8.46 2.80 5.21
N LEU A 105 8.16 1.89 6.14
CA LEU A 105 9.14 1.00 6.74
C LEU A 105 9.78 0.08 5.70
N ALA A 106 8.97 -0.45 4.79
CA ALA A 106 9.45 -1.30 3.70
C ALA A 106 10.41 -0.53 2.79
N SER A 107 10.11 0.71 2.47
CA SER A 107 10.98 1.53 1.62
C SER A 107 12.30 1.82 2.31
N ALA A 108 12.29 2.08 3.62
CA ALA A 108 13.51 2.27 4.39
C ALA A 108 14.35 1.00 4.43
N LEU A 109 13.73 -0.15 4.70
CA LEU A 109 14.41 -1.44 4.71
C LEU A 109 14.97 -1.76 3.33
N LEU A 110 14.21 -1.50 2.28
CA LEU A 110 14.66 -1.71 0.90
C LEU A 110 15.96 -0.95 0.62
N THR A 111 16.08 0.27 1.12
CA THR A 111 17.29 1.08 0.94
C THR A 111 18.51 0.36 1.51
N PHE A 112 18.41 -0.18 2.73
CA PHE A 112 19.49 -0.90 3.37
C PHE A 112 19.82 -2.21 2.65
N VAL A 113 18.81 -3.00 2.32
CA VAL A 113 18.97 -4.30 1.66
C VAL A 113 19.58 -4.11 0.28
N GLU A 114 19.09 -3.14 -0.47
CA GLU A 114 19.59 -2.84 -1.83
C GLU A 114 21.06 -2.45 -1.79
N LYS A 115 21.46 -1.57 -0.88
CA LYS A 115 22.85 -1.16 -0.73
C LYS A 115 23.74 -2.33 -0.35
N PHE A 116 23.28 -3.17 0.56
CA PHE A 116 24.02 -4.35 1.03
C PHE A 116 24.23 -5.33 -0.12
N LEU A 117 23.19 -5.66 -0.86
CA LEU A 117 23.27 -6.60 -1.97
C LEU A 117 24.11 -6.06 -3.12
N ASN A 118 24.06 -4.77 -3.36
CA ASN A 118 24.86 -4.15 -4.43
C ASN A 118 26.36 -4.18 -4.11
N LYS A 119 26.72 -4.27 -2.84
CA LYS A 119 28.13 -4.43 -2.44
C LYS A 119 28.64 -5.85 -2.61
N ILE A 120 27.75 -6.83 -2.46
CA ILE A 120 28.12 -8.25 -2.50
C ILE A 120 28.15 -8.80 -3.92
N PHE A 121 27.16 -8.43 -4.74
CA PHE A 121 26.98 -9.03 -6.06
C PHE A 121 27.91 -8.42 -7.11
N PRO A 122 28.48 -9.27 -8.00
CA PRO A 122 29.19 -8.77 -9.18
C PRO A 122 28.26 -7.98 -10.10
N ASP A 123 28.85 -7.05 -10.87
CA ASP A 123 28.08 -6.23 -11.80
C ASP A 123 27.28 -7.03 -12.83
N MET A 124 27.75 -8.24 -13.19
CA MET A 124 27.09 -9.11 -14.15
C MET A 124 25.70 -9.56 -13.70
N VAL A 125 25.51 -9.80 -12.40
CA VAL A 125 24.27 -10.35 -11.86
C VAL A 125 23.48 -9.34 -11.05
N LYS A 126 24.08 -8.22 -10.69
CA LYS A 126 23.46 -7.17 -9.87
C LYS A 126 22.14 -6.67 -10.44
N GLY A 127 22.04 -6.55 -11.78
CA GLY A 127 20.85 -5.98 -12.43
C GLY A 127 19.57 -6.76 -12.22
N PHE A 128 19.66 -8.09 -11.94
CA PHE A 128 18.46 -8.90 -11.71
C PHE A 128 18.43 -9.57 -10.34
N LEU A 129 19.58 -9.92 -9.77
CA LEU A 129 19.59 -10.59 -8.45
C LEU A 129 19.23 -9.62 -7.33
N THR A 130 19.71 -8.39 -7.37
CA THR A 130 19.38 -7.39 -6.34
C THR A 130 17.88 -7.12 -6.26
N PRO A 131 17.17 -6.78 -7.37
CA PRO A 131 15.72 -6.63 -7.31
C PRO A 131 15.00 -7.89 -6.87
N LEU A 132 15.42 -9.04 -7.37
CA LEU A 132 14.78 -10.33 -7.03
C LEU A 132 14.82 -10.59 -5.52
N LEU A 133 15.99 -10.52 -4.93
CA LEU A 133 16.17 -10.76 -3.50
C LEU A 133 15.53 -9.65 -2.66
N CYS A 134 15.55 -8.41 -3.12
CA CYS A 134 14.88 -7.32 -2.45
C CYS A 134 13.37 -7.56 -2.37
N ILE A 135 12.75 -7.94 -3.49
CA ILE A 135 11.31 -8.21 -3.51
C ILE A 135 10.96 -9.33 -2.54
N ILE A 136 11.68 -10.43 -2.59
CA ILE A 136 11.41 -11.59 -1.73
C ILE A 136 11.62 -11.24 -0.27
N PHE A 137 12.79 -10.71 0.08
CA PHE A 137 13.14 -10.46 1.48
C PHE A 137 12.33 -9.31 2.07
N VAL A 138 12.31 -8.16 1.42
CA VAL A 138 11.58 -6.99 1.93
C VAL A 138 10.08 -7.24 1.90
N GLY A 139 9.58 -7.93 0.86
CA GLY A 139 8.17 -8.31 0.79
C GLY A 139 7.77 -9.22 1.96
N PHE A 140 8.59 -10.22 2.26
CA PHE A 140 8.36 -11.12 3.39
C PHE A 140 8.33 -10.35 4.71
N VAL A 141 9.36 -9.53 4.98
CA VAL A 141 9.43 -8.73 6.21
C VAL A 141 8.26 -7.78 6.31
N THR A 142 7.89 -7.14 5.20
CA THR A 142 6.77 -6.20 5.18
C THR A 142 5.46 -6.88 5.55
N LEU A 143 5.18 -8.04 4.95
CA LEU A 143 3.95 -8.76 5.23
C LEU A 143 3.89 -9.31 6.66
N PHE A 144 4.98 -9.86 7.17
CA PHE A 144 4.96 -10.57 8.45
C PHE A 144 5.31 -9.70 9.65
N LEU A 145 6.10 -8.65 9.47
CA LEU A 145 6.52 -7.76 10.56
C LEU A 145 5.89 -6.38 10.46
N PHE A 146 6.11 -5.69 9.36
CA PHE A 146 5.68 -4.29 9.23
C PHE A 146 4.18 -4.15 9.11
N GLY A 147 3.49 -5.13 8.51
CA GLY A 147 2.04 -5.12 8.44
C GLY A 147 1.39 -5.11 9.82
N PRO A 148 1.68 -6.11 10.67
CA PRO A 148 1.17 -6.13 12.04
C PRO A 148 1.62 -4.93 12.87
N ILE A 149 2.87 -4.48 12.74
CA ILE A 149 3.36 -3.28 13.45
C ILE A 149 2.55 -2.06 13.04
N GLY A 150 2.29 -1.90 11.74
CA GLY A 150 1.48 -0.80 11.23
C GLY A 150 0.06 -0.82 11.77
N MET A 151 -0.56 -2.00 11.88
CA MET A 151 -1.89 -2.14 12.48
C MET A 151 -1.89 -1.71 13.94
N VAL A 152 -0.90 -2.14 14.72
CA VAL A 152 -0.81 -1.77 16.14
C VAL A 152 -0.65 -0.27 16.30
N ILE A 153 0.24 0.35 15.51
CA ILE A 153 0.45 1.80 15.55
C ILE A 153 -0.82 2.53 15.09
N GLY A 154 -1.46 2.05 14.03
CA GLY A 154 -2.69 2.64 13.53
C GLY A 154 -3.81 2.61 14.56
N ASP A 155 -4.00 1.49 15.22
CA ASP A 155 -5.00 1.33 16.28
C ASP A 155 -4.70 2.24 17.47
N PHE A 156 -3.43 2.35 17.84
CA PHE A 156 -3.01 3.23 18.92
C PHE A 156 -3.33 4.69 18.60
N LEU A 157 -3.01 5.14 17.37
CA LEU A 157 -3.31 6.50 16.94
C LEU A 157 -4.82 6.75 16.87
N ALA A 158 -5.59 5.78 16.41
CA ALA A 158 -7.05 5.89 16.37
C ALA A 158 -7.63 6.03 17.78
N ASN A 159 -7.12 5.27 18.75
CA ASN A 159 -7.55 5.37 20.13
C ASN A 159 -7.23 6.73 20.74
N ILE A 160 -6.06 7.28 20.45
CA ILE A 160 -5.69 8.62 20.89
C ILE A 160 -6.63 9.66 20.28
N TYR A 161 -6.93 9.54 18.98
CA TYR A 161 -7.85 10.45 18.31
C TYR A 161 -9.23 10.43 18.94
N GLU A 162 -9.77 9.24 19.19
CA GLU A 162 -11.08 9.10 19.85
C GLU A 162 -11.07 9.72 21.24
N TYR A 163 -10.01 9.50 22.00
CA TYR A 163 -9.87 10.06 23.34
C TYR A 163 -9.89 11.59 23.32
N ILE A 164 -9.14 12.19 22.40
CA ILE A 164 -9.10 13.64 22.25
C ILE A 164 -10.45 14.18 21.77
N TYR A 165 -11.10 13.48 20.86
CA TYR A 165 -12.38 13.89 20.28
C TYR A 165 -13.50 13.91 21.32
N LYS A 166 -13.46 13.01 22.31
CA LYS A 166 -14.46 12.96 23.36
C LYS A 166 -14.34 14.09 24.37
N PHE A 167 -13.20 14.74 24.41
CA PHE A 167 -12.95 15.90 25.26
C PHE A 167 -12.95 17.18 24.47
#